data_9945b85b743cad51c82fcfa40bd04b28
#
_entry.id   9945b85b743cad51c82fcfa40bd04b28
#
_cell.length_a   1.000
_cell.length_b   1.000
_cell.length_c   1.000
_cell.angle_alpha   90.00
_cell.angle_beta   90.00
_cell.angle_gamma   90.00
#
_symmetry.space_group_name_H-M   'P 1'
#
loop_
_entity.id
_entity.type
_entity.pdbx_description
1 polymer ?
#
loop_
_entity_poly.entity_id
_entity_poly.type
_entity_poly.pdbx_seq_one_letter_code
_entity_poly.pdbx_strand_id
1 'polypeptide(L)'
;AHGAYLRFLPGGSRHPIDLGAAACCDSGHKTLPVLTGGAYLHLGPKAPVQEESTVRNALALFGSTSPSYLILQSLDACNRLLSTDYPARLQECCDRLAALRARLNALAAAQGTALPLALDGPAREPMKLTLDAAALGLTGQALADHLRQNGMECEYADPRYLVLMFTPENPAEDMARLEAALAELCARGIPPAESPAEHREAFCALARQAEPRLTVRQAVFAPQETIPAGSALGRVCALPTVSCPPAIPIVVSGEVIGPAALELFAAYGVETVSVVKPEKF
;
A
#
# COMPACT_ATOMS: atom_id res chain seq x y z
N ALA A 1 2.75 6.08 8.04
CA ALA A 1 1.49 5.36 7.75
C ALA A 1 0.72 6.06 6.63
N HIS A 2 -0.11 5.33 5.90
CA HIS A 2 -0.97 5.91 4.86
C HIS A 2 -2.34 6.35 5.41
N GLY A 3 -2.77 5.82 6.56
CA GLY A 3 -4.05 6.11 7.18
C GLY A 3 -4.03 7.34 8.10
N ALA A 4 -3.48 8.46 7.66
CA ALA A 4 -3.40 9.69 8.45
C ALA A 4 -4.78 10.14 8.98
N TYR A 5 -5.85 9.91 8.22
CA TYR A 5 -7.23 10.26 8.60
C TYR A 5 -7.77 9.45 9.79
N LEU A 6 -7.21 8.27 10.08
CA LEU A 6 -7.72 7.36 11.14
C LEU A 6 -7.76 8.04 12.52
N ARG A 7 -6.86 8.99 12.76
CA ARG A 7 -6.83 9.80 13.99
C ARG A 7 -8.09 10.64 14.18
N PHE A 8 -8.75 11.00 13.09
CA PHE A 8 -9.85 11.96 13.06
C PHE A 8 -11.22 11.29 12.92
N LEU A 9 -11.28 9.96 12.83
CA LEU A 9 -12.55 9.25 12.80
C LEU A 9 -13.22 9.26 14.19
N PRO A 10 -14.53 9.57 14.28
CA PRO A 10 -15.29 9.46 15.52
C PRO A 10 -15.34 8.02 16.05
N GLY A 11 -15.49 7.86 17.37
CA GLY A 11 -15.79 6.56 17.99
C GLY A 11 -14.60 5.66 18.26
N GLY A 12 -13.40 6.13 18.13
CA GLY A 12 -12.17 5.39 18.45
C GLY A 12 -11.20 5.33 17.30
N SER A 13 -9.93 5.49 17.59
CA SER A 13 -8.89 5.58 16.60
C SER A 13 -8.17 4.24 16.45
N ARG A 14 -7.92 3.87 15.19
CA ARG A 14 -7.04 2.77 14.79
C ARG A 14 -5.67 3.28 14.36
N HIS A 15 -5.39 4.55 14.63
CA HIS A 15 -4.13 5.18 14.32
C HIS A 15 -3.00 4.59 15.20
N PRO A 16 -1.78 4.39 14.68
CA PRO A 16 -0.69 3.77 15.41
C PRO A 16 -0.41 4.40 16.79
N ILE A 17 -0.51 5.72 16.93
CA ILE A 17 -0.32 6.39 18.23
C ILE A 17 -1.35 5.93 19.25
N ASP A 18 -2.62 5.81 18.86
CA ASP A 18 -3.69 5.37 19.78
C ASP A 18 -3.57 3.88 20.11
N LEU A 19 -2.94 3.10 19.24
CA LEU A 19 -2.58 1.70 19.48
C LEU A 19 -1.29 1.53 20.29
N GLY A 20 -0.66 2.63 20.71
CA GLY A 20 0.48 2.65 21.61
C GLY A 20 1.85 2.75 20.95
N ALA A 21 1.93 3.13 19.67
CA ALA A 21 3.21 3.45 19.03
C ALA A 21 3.87 4.65 19.69
N ALA A 22 5.19 4.58 19.86
CA ALA A 22 5.98 5.68 20.42
C ALA A 22 6.03 6.89 19.48
N ALA A 23 6.12 6.66 18.17
CA ALA A 23 6.08 7.69 17.14
C ALA A 23 5.45 7.13 15.85
N CYS A 24 4.88 8.00 15.03
CA CYS A 24 4.35 7.66 13.72
C CYS A 24 4.60 8.80 12.73
N CYS A 25 5.10 8.47 11.55
CA CYS A 25 5.17 9.41 10.43
C CYS A 25 4.01 9.09 9.47
N ASP A 26 3.13 10.05 9.24
CA ASP A 26 1.97 9.91 8.38
C ASP A 26 2.16 10.62 7.05
N SER A 27 1.88 9.92 5.96
CA SER A 27 1.75 10.52 4.64
C SER A 27 0.42 11.26 4.53
N GLY A 28 0.40 12.52 4.98
CA GLY A 28 -0.83 13.33 4.96
C GLY A 28 -1.47 13.39 3.56
N HIS A 29 -0.63 13.49 2.52
CA HIS A 29 -1.06 13.58 1.11
C HIS A 29 -1.75 12.32 0.56
N LYS A 30 -1.74 11.19 1.29
CA LYS A 30 -2.39 9.96 0.82
C LYS A 30 -3.90 9.93 1.09
N THR A 31 -4.33 10.50 2.21
CA THR A 31 -5.72 10.36 2.67
C THR A 31 -6.32 11.65 3.25
N LEU A 32 -5.54 12.70 3.33
CA LEU A 32 -5.97 14.04 3.74
C LEU A 32 -5.71 15.04 2.60
N PRO A 33 -6.38 16.18 2.56
CA PRO A 33 -6.24 17.20 1.51
C PRO A 33 -4.92 17.97 1.65
N VAL A 34 -3.81 17.29 1.46
CA VAL A 34 -2.43 17.79 1.53
C VAL A 34 -1.72 17.53 0.22
N LEU A 35 -0.92 18.47 -0.25
CA LEU A 35 -0.12 18.30 -1.46
C LEU A 35 0.91 17.18 -1.30
N THR A 36 1.22 16.50 -2.41
CA THR A 36 2.19 15.40 -2.45
C THR A 36 3.52 15.79 -1.81
N GLY A 37 4.02 14.93 -0.92
CA GLY A 37 5.21 15.15 -0.10
C GLY A 37 4.90 15.69 1.29
N GLY A 38 3.66 16.15 1.56
CA GLY A 38 3.27 16.58 2.90
C GLY A 38 3.10 15.40 3.86
N ALA A 39 3.71 15.51 5.03
CA ALA A 39 3.70 14.49 6.06
C ALA A 39 3.59 15.10 7.46
N TYR A 40 3.09 14.31 8.39
CA TYR A 40 3.04 14.66 9.82
C TYR A 40 3.91 13.68 10.61
N LEU A 41 4.68 14.18 11.55
CA LEU A 41 5.32 13.39 12.59
C LEU A 41 4.50 13.50 13.88
N HIS A 42 4.00 12.39 14.37
CA HIS A 42 3.29 12.30 15.64
C HIS A 42 4.18 11.63 16.69
N LEU A 43 4.21 12.21 17.88
CA LEU A 43 4.85 11.62 19.05
C LEU A 43 3.77 11.12 20.00
N GLY A 44 3.85 9.84 20.34
CA GLY A 44 2.97 9.24 21.35
C GLY A 44 3.48 9.47 22.77
N PRO A 45 2.68 9.21 23.80
CA PRO A 45 3.06 9.38 25.20
C PRO A 45 4.30 8.54 25.60
N LYS A 46 4.59 7.48 24.85
CA LYS A 46 5.72 6.58 25.07
C LYS A 46 6.96 6.93 24.22
N ALA A 47 6.95 8.05 23.51
CA ALA A 47 8.13 8.44 22.73
C ALA A 47 9.33 8.70 23.67
N PRO A 48 10.50 8.17 23.32
CA PRO A 48 11.69 8.33 24.16
C PRO A 48 12.19 9.78 24.23
N VAL A 49 11.77 10.60 23.26
CA VAL A 49 12.06 12.04 23.18
C VAL A 49 10.73 12.77 23.04
N GLN A 50 10.45 13.66 24.00
CA GLN A 50 9.22 14.49 24.03
C GLN A 50 9.53 15.97 23.83
N GLU A 51 10.78 16.36 23.96
CA GLU A 51 11.20 17.75 23.85
C GLU A 51 11.18 18.20 22.40
N GLU A 52 10.37 19.23 22.10
CA GLU A 52 10.18 19.75 20.75
C GLU A 52 11.50 20.18 20.09
N SER A 53 12.38 20.84 20.83
CA SER A 53 13.67 21.30 20.32
C SER A 53 14.55 20.17 19.82
N THR A 54 14.60 19.05 20.55
CA THR A 54 15.36 17.85 20.17
C THR A 54 14.79 17.21 18.91
N VAL A 55 13.47 17.12 18.80
CA VAL A 55 12.81 16.59 17.61
C VAL A 55 13.05 17.49 16.39
N ARG A 56 12.93 18.80 16.55
CA ARG A 56 13.22 19.77 15.47
C ARG A 56 14.67 19.67 15.00
N ASN A 57 15.61 19.56 15.91
CA ASN A 57 17.02 19.39 15.57
C ASN A 57 17.28 18.10 14.80
N ALA A 58 16.65 16.99 15.22
CA ALA A 58 16.74 15.72 14.49
C ALA A 58 16.13 15.81 13.07
N LEU A 59 14.99 16.47 12.92
CA LEU A 59 14.39 16.72 11.61
C LEU A 59 15.29 17.59 10.72
N ALA A 60 15.94 18.60 11.28
CA ALA A 60 16.84 19.49 10.54
C ALA A 60 18.08 18.77 9.97
N LEU A 61 18.52 17.64 10.56
CA LEU A 61 19.64 16.85 10.03
C LEU A 61 19.34 16.21 8.68
N PHE A 62 18.07 15.90 8.40
CA PHE A 62 17.65 15.18 7.21
C PHE A 62 16.69 15.99 6.34
N GLY A 63 16.14 17.07 6.86
CA GLY A 63 15.21 17.94 6.17
C GLY A 63 15.88 18.82 5.11
N SER A 64 15.10 19.23 4.12
CA SER A 64 15.56 20.20 3.13
C SER A 64 15.75 21.58 3.77
N THR A 65 16.84 22.27 3.40
CA THR A 65 17.05 23.69 3.72
C THR A 65 16.17 24.63 2.91
N SER A 66 15.50 24.11 1.89
CA SER A 66 14.59 24.85 0.99
C SER A 66 13.20 24.19 0.99
N PRO A 67 12.44 24.26 2.09
CA PRO A 67 11.12 23.64 2.16
C PRO A 67 10.15 24.30 1.17
N SER A 68 9.26 23.49 0.59
CA SER A 68 8.18 24.01 -0.26
C SER A 68 7.13 24.69 0.60
N TYR A 69 6.98 26.02 0.44
CA TYR A 69 5.92 26.77 1.13
C TYR A 69 4.51 26.33 0.72
N LEU A 70 4.33 25.84 -0.51
CA LEU A 70 3.03 25.30 -0.96
C LEU A 70 2.64 24.04 -0.17
N ILE A 71 3.59 23.14 0.07
CA ILE A 71 3.36 21.95 0.90
C ILE A 71 3.05 22.36 2.33
N LEU A 72 3.83 23.27 2.92
CA LEU A 72 3.59 23.74 4.28
C LEU A 72 2.22 24.45 4.40
N GLN A 73 1.85 25.27 3.42
CA GLN A 73 0.54 25.90 3.36
C GLN A 73 -0.60 24.89 3.26
N SER A 74 -0.41 23.82 2.48
CA SER A 74 -1.42 22.76 2.37
C SER A 74 -1.61 21.99 3.68
N LEU A 75 -0.53 21.75 4.43
CA LEU A 75 -0.59 21.15 5.77
C LEU A 75 -1.33 22.05 6.75
N ASP A 76 -1.04 23.36 6.76
CA ASP A 76 -1.74 24.33 7.62
C ASP A 76 -3.23 24.45 7.27
N ALA A 77 -3.55 24.51 5.97
CA ALA A 77 -4.94 24.51 5.51
C ALA A 77 -5.67 23.22 5.90
N CYS A 78 -5.02 22.08 5.80
CA CYS A 78 -5.56 20.80 6.24
C CYS A 78 -5.83 20.80 7.75
N ASN A 79 -4.92 21.31 8.58
CA ASN A 79 -5.12 21.42 10.03
C ASN A 79 -6.37 22.27 10.36
N ARG A 80 -6.56 23.36 9.67
CA ARG A 80 -7.77 24.20 9.83
C ARG A 80 -9.03 23.44 9.42
N LEU A 81 -8.98 22.72 8.29
CA LEU A 81 -10.11 21.92 7.81
C LEU A 81 -10.48 20.82 8.80
N LEU A 82 -9.50 20.13 9.37
CA LEU A 82 -9.70 19.07 10.37
C LEU A 82 -10.33 19.59 11.68
N SER A 83 -10.25 20.89 11.95
CA SER A 83 -10.92 21.52 13.11
C SER A 83 -12.37 21.93 12.85
N THR A 84 -12.89 21.69 11.65
CA THR A 84 -14.28 21.96 11.26
C THR A 84 -15.12 20.68 11.22
N ASP A 85 -15.96 20.53 10.21
CA ASP A 85 -16.83 19.37 9.97
C ASP A 85 -16.14 18.21 9.22
N TYR A 86 -14.89 18.36 8.83
CA TYR A 86 -14.18 17.38 8.03
C TYR A 86 -14.11 15.97 8.66
N PRO A 87 -13.95 15.81 9.99
CA PRO A 87 -14.07 14.50 10.65
C PRO A 87 -15.42 13.82 10.43
N ALA A 88 -16.52 14.56 10.39
CA ALA A 88 -17.83 14.01 10.06
C ALA A 88 -17.91 13.58 8.59
N ARG A 89 -17.33 14.33 7.67
CA ARG A 89 -17.23 13.96 6.25
C ARG A 89 -16.38 12.70 6.03
N LEU A 90 -15.30 12.55 6.81
CA LEU A 90 -14.51 11.30 6.81
C LEU A 90 -15.36 10.09 7.22
N GLN A 91 -16.15 10.23 8.30
CA GLN A 91 -17.05 9.17 8.74
C GLN A 91 -18.11 8.85 7.68
N GLU A 92 -18.75 9.85 7.11
CA GLU A 92 -19.72 9.67 6.02
C GLU A 92 -19.11 8.93 4.82
N CYS A 93 -17.87 9.25 4.43
CA CYS A 93 -17.14 8.54 3.39
C CYS A 93 -16.95 7.06 3.75
N CYS A 94 -16.56 6.76 4.99
CA CYS A 94 -16.42 5.38 5.48
C CYS A 94 -17.76 4.62 5.41
N ASP A 95 -18.87 5.26 5.82
CA ASP A 95 -20.19 4.65 5.81
C ASP A 95 -20.69 4.36 4.39
N ARG A 96 -20.48 5.30 3.46
CA ARG A 96 -20.77 5.10 2.03
C ARG A 96 -19.97 3.93 1.44
N LEU A 97 -18.69 3.81 1.81
CA LEU A 97 -17.84 2.70 1.35
C LEU A 97 -18.24 1.36 1.98
N ALA A 98 -18.67 1.34 3.23
CA ALA A 98 -19.21 0.13 3.86
C ALA A 98 -20.47 -0.35 3.13
N ALA A 99 -21.38 0.57 2.80
CA ALA A 99 -22.57 0.26 2.02
C ALA A 99 -22.23 -0.21 0.59
N LEU A 100 -21.24 0.40 -0.06
CA LEU A 100 -20.74 -0.03 -1.37
C LEU A 100 -20.18 -1.45 -1.33
N ARG A 101 -19.35 -1.79 -0.33
CA ARG A 101 -18.81 -3.16 -0.13
C ARG A 101 -19.94 -4.19 -0.06
N ALA A 102 -20.98 -3.90 0.72
CA ALA A 102 -22.13 -4.79 0.87
C ALA A 102 -22.84 -5.01 -0.48
N ARG A 103 -23.08 -3.94 -1.25
CA ARG A 103 -23.73 -4.05 -2.58
C ARG A 103 -22.88 -4.82 -3.58
N LEU A 104 -21.56 -4.57 -3.64
CA LEU A 104 -20.63 -5.29 -4.53
C LEU A 104 -20.59 -6.79 -4.19
N ASN A 105 -20.60 -7.15 -2.92
CA ASN A 105 -20.64 -8.55 -2.49
C ASN A 105 -21.98 -9.20 -2.82
N ALA A 106 -23.09 -8.50 -2.66
CA ALA A 106 -24.41 -8.99 -3.07
C ALA A 106 -24.49 -9.20 -4.60
N LEU A 107 -23.89 -8.29 -5.37
CA LEU A 107 -23.82 -8.40 -6.82
C LEU A 107 -23.03 -9.65 -7.25
N ALA A 108 -21.87 -9.88 -6.67
CA ALA A 108 -21.06 -11.06 -6.96
C ALA A 108 -21.76 -12.36 -6.56
N ALA A 109 -22.38 -12.40 -5.38
CA ALA A 109 -23.13 -13.55 -4.91
C ALA A 109 -24.33 -13.90 -5.83
N ALA A 110 -25.01 -12.89 -6.39
CA ALA A 110 -26.10 -13.08 -7.36
C ALA A 110 -25.64 -13.77 -8.66
N GLN A 111 -24.36 -13.72 -8.98
CA GLN A 111 -23.73 -14.41 -10.12
C GLN A 111 -23.18 -15.80 -9.74
N GLY A 112 -23.44 -16.28 -8.52
CA GLY A 112 -23.03 -17.61 -8.06
C GLY A 112 -21.55 -17.74 -7.62
N THR A 113 -20.82 -16.62 -7.48
CA THR A 113 -19.45 -16.69 -6.96
C THR A 113 -19.45 -16.91 -5.44
N ALA A 114 -18.61 -17.83 -4.96
CA ALA A 114 -18.42 -18.08 -3.54
C ALA A 114 -17.46 -17.10 -2.88
N LEU A 115 -16.68 -16.35 -3.67
CA LEU A 115 -15.68 -15.40 -3.17
C LEU A 115 -16.32 -14.02 -3.00
N PRO A 116 -16.00 -13.30 -1.91
CA PRO A 116 -16.41 -11.90 -1.77
C PRO A 116 -15.62 -11.04 -2.78
N LEU A 117 -16.35 -10.23 -3.56
CA LEU A 117 -15.72 -9.29 -4.49
C LEU A 117 -14.99 -8.17 -3.75
N ALA A 118 -15.63 -7.60 -2.74
CA ALA A 118 -15.05 -6.55 -1.91
C ALA A 118 -14.69 -7.12 -0.53
N LEU A 119 -13.40 -7.09 -0.19
CA LEU A 119 -12.93 -7.59 1.09
C LEU A 119 -13.36 -6.65 2.21
N ASP A 120 -13.84 -7.24 3.31
CA ASP A 120 -14.29 -6.52 4.49
C ASP A 120 -13.68 -7.13 5.76
N GLY A 121 -13.89 -6.47 6.90
CA GLY A 121 -13.47 -6.96 8.21
C GLY A 121 -12.76 -5.92 9.07
N PRO A 122 -12.60 -6.20 10.37
CA PRO A 122 -12.07 -5.25 11.35
C PRO A 122 -10.60 -4.87 11.12
N ALA A 123 -9.84 -5.67 10.38
CA ALA A 123 -8.45 -5.39 10.03
C ALA A 123 -8.29 -4.54 8.76
N ARG A 124 -9.39 -4.20 8.08
CA ARG A 124 -9.34 -3.42 6.83
C ARG A 124 -9.41 -1.93 7.12
N GLU A 125 -8.70 -1.15 6.30
CA GLU A 125 -8.73 0.30 6.36
C GLU A 125 -10.06 0.81 5.76
N PRO A 126 -10.85 1.63 6.49
CA PRO A 126 -12.21 1.99 6.07
C PRO A 126 -12.28 2.68 4.71
N MET A 127 -11.35 3.61 4.42
CA MET A 127 -11.35 4.39 3.17
C MET A 127 -10.62 3.73 1.99
N LYS A 128 -10.12 2.50 2.17
CA LYS A 128 -9.59 1.68 1.07
C LYS A 128 -10.58 0.57 0.71
N LEU A 129 -10.85 0.44 -0.57
CA LEU A 129 -11.64 -0.66 -1.11
C LEU A 129 -10.71 -1.67 -1.77
N THR A 130 -10.57 -2.84 -1.16
CA THR A 130 -9.80 -3.95 -1.74
C THR A 130 -10.76 -4.90 -2.43
N LEU A 131 -10.56 -5.11 -3.73
CA LEU A 131 -11.32 -6.04 -4.55
C LEU A 131 -10.52 -7.32 -4.77
N ASP A 132 -11.17 -8.47 -4.65
CA ASP A 132 -10.63 -9.77 -5.05
C ASP A 132 -11.04 -10.02 -6.52
N ALA A 133 -10.13 -9.78 -7.45
CA ALA A 133 -10.40 -9.93 -8.88
C ALA A 133 -10.72 -11.37 -9.26
N ALA A 134 -10.27 -12.36 -8.47
CA ALA A 134 -10.61 -13.76 -8.70
C ALA A 134 -12.11 -14.05 -8.54
N ALA A 135 -12.85 -13.23 -7.78
CA ALA A 135 -14.32 -13.29 -7.71
C ALA A 135 -14.99 -13.00 -9.06
N LEU A 136 -14.28 -12.33 -9.98
CA LEU A 136 -14.73 -12.03 -11.34
C LEU A 136 -14.02 -12.88 -12.40
N GLY A 137 -13.19 -13.85 -11.99
CA GLY A 137 -12.38 -14.63 -12.92
C GLY A 137 -11.25 -13.84 -13.59
N LEU A 138 -10.79 -12.76 -12.98
CA LEU A 138 -9.78 -11.85 -13.50
C LEU A 138 -8.54 -11.85 -12.61
N THR A 139 -7.42 -11.37 -13.17
CA THR A 139 -6.29 -10.89 -12.38
C THR A 139 -6.55 -9.45 -11.93
N GLY A 140 -5.86 -9.01 -10.85
CA GLY A 140 -5.95 -7.61 -10.42
C GLY A 140 -5.51 -6.64 -11.51
N GLN A 141 -4.49 -6.98 -12.32
CA GLN A 141 -4.06 -6.18 -13.47
C GLN A 141 -5.16 -6.06 -14.53
N ALA A 142 -5.82 -7.17 -14.91
CA ALA A 142 -6.89 -7.14 -15.87
C ALA A 142 -8.09 -6.31 -15.39
N LEU A 143 -8.40 -6.40 -14.08
CA LEU A 143 -9.41 -5.55 -13.45
C LEU A 143 -8.99 -4.08 -13.46
N ALA A 144 -7.73 -3.77 -13.18
CA ALA A 144 -7.21 -2.40 -13.24
C ALA A 144 -7.32 -1.81 -14.65
N ASP A 145 -6.99 -2.58 -15.68
CA ASP A 145 -7.11 -2.15 -17.07
C ASP A 145 -8.57 -1.88 -17.46
N HIS A 146 -9.50 -2.72 -17.01
CA HIS A 146 -10.93 -2.49 -17.22
C HIS A 146 -11.40 -1.20 -16.54
N LEU A 147 -11.01 -0.97 -15.29
CA LEU A 147 -11.38 0.26 -14.56
C LEU A 147 -10.76 1.50 -15.22
N ARG A 148 -9.52 1.40 -15.71
CA ARG A 148 -8.85 2.50 -16.44
C ARG A 148 -9.58 2.86 -17.72
N GLN A 149 -10.07 1.88 -18.48
CA GLN A 149 -10.92 2.11 -19.67
C GLN A 149 -12.22 2.83 -19.32
N ASN A 150 -12.70 2.71 -18.08
CA ASN A 150 -13.85 3.42 -17.53
C ASN A 150 -13.46 4.73 -16.78
N GLY A 151 -12.23 5.22 -16.97
CA GLY A 151 -11.75 6.48 -16.39
C GLY A 151 -11.48 6.43 -14.88
N MET A 152 -11.14 5.25 -14.36
CA MET A 152 -10.84 5.05 -12.95
C MET A 152 -9.43 4.44 -12.77
N GLU A 153 -8.57 5.12 -12.00
CA GLU A 153 -7.24 4.61 -11.65
C GLU A 153 -7.26 3.95 -10.28
N CYS A 154 -6.49 2.88 -10.12
CA CYS A 154 -6.32 2.21 -8.84
C CYS A 154 -5.03 2.65 -8.14
N GLU A 155 -4.99 2.51 -6.83
CA GLU A 155 -3.77 2.71 -6.03
C GLU A 155 -2.79 1.56 -6.19
N TYR A 156 -3.32 0.34 -6.35
CA TYR A 156 -2.53 -0.87 -6.40
C TYR A 156 -3.27 -1.98 -7.15
N ALA A 157 -2.54 -2.79 -7.89
CA ALA A 157 -3.02 -4.05 -8.44
C ALA A 157 -1.90 -5.10 -8.42
N ASP A 158 -2.25 -6.33 -8.09
CA ASP A 158 -1.36 -7.49 -8.14
C ASP A 158 -2.04 -8.64 -8.90
N PRO A 159 -1.46 -9.86 -8.99
CA PRO A 159 -2.11 -10.97 -9.68
C PRO A 159 -3.52 -11.31 -9.21
N ARG A 160 -3.90 -10.97 -7.97
CA ARG A 160 -5.21 -11.28 -7.40
C ARG A 160 -6.02 -10.07 -6.99
N TYR A 161 -5.40 -9.09 -6.33
CA TYR A 161 -6.09 -8.01 -5.67
C TYR A 161 -5.94 -6.68 -6.41
N LEU A 162 -6.94 -5.83 -6.23
CA LEU A 162 -6.92 -4.43 -6.63
C LEU A 162 -7.35 -3.57 -5.46
N VAL A 163 -6.68 -2.45 -5.24
CA VAL A 163 -6.99 -1.49 -4.17
C VAL A 163 -7.33 -0.14 -4.75
N LEU A 164 -8.48 0.39 -4.35
CA LEU A 164 -8.90 1.76 -4.60
C LEU A 164 -8.83 2.55 -3.29
N MET A 165 -8.40 3.80 -3.39
CA MET A 165 -8.44 4.77 -2.28
C MET A 165 -9.54 5.79 -2.55
N PHE A 166 -10.27 6.12 -1.49
CA PHE A 166 -11.31 7.13 -1.53
C PHE A 166 -11.03 8.23 -0.51
N THR A 167 -11.61 9.38 -0.76
CA THR A 167 -11.60 10.52 0.15
C THR A 167 -13.00 11.13 0.21
N PRO A 168 -13.30 12.00 1.20
CA PRO A 168 -14.54 12.74 1.23
C PRO A 168 -14.80 13.63 -0.01
N GLU A 169 -13.74 13.88 -0.79
CA GLU A 169 -13.81 14.70 -2.01
C GLU A 169 -14.36 13.93 -3.23
N ASN A 170 -14.39 12.57 -3.17
CA ASN A 170 -15.02 11.81 -4.23
C ASN A 170 -16.55 11.99 -4.19
N PRO A 171 -17.15 12.48 -5.25
CA PRO A 171 -18.60 12.63 -5.33
C PRO A 171 -19.28 11.24 -5.39
N ALA A 172 -20.60 11.21 -5.14
CA ALA A 172 -21.37 9.97 -5.14
C ALA A 172 -21.34 9.27 -6.51
N GLU A 173 -21.22 10.05 -7.56
CA GLU A 173 -21.16 9.60 -8.97
C GLU A 173 -19.94 8.71 -9.24
N ASP A 174 -18.81 8.95 -8.54
CA ASP A 174 -17.61 8.10 -8.67
C ASP A 174 -17.87 6.69 -8.15
N MET A 175 -18.56 6.57 -7.01
CA MET A 175 -18.94 5.27 -6.46
C MET A 175 -19.98 4.56 -7.34
N ALA A 176 -20.94 5.30 -7.88
CA ALA A 176 -21.94 4.75 -8.79
C ALA A 176 -21.30 4.27 -10.11
N ARG A 177 -20.35 5.02 -10.65
CA ARG A 177 -19.57 4.62 -11.84
C ARG A 177 -18.77 3.35 -11.62
N LEU A 178 -18.10 3.23 -10.45
CA LEU A 178 -17.40 2.00 -10.08
C LEU A 178 -18.35 0.81 -9.97
N GLU A 179 -19.50 0.98 -9.30
CA GLU A 179 -20.51 -0.06 -9.14
C GLU A 179 -21.04 -0.52 -10.49
N ALA A 180 -21.33 0.41 -11.41
CA ALA A 180 -21.78 0.10 -12.76
C ALA A 180 -20.74 -0.69 -13.58
N ALA A 181 -19.45 -0.28 -13.53
CA ALA A 181 -18.38 -0.98 -14.24
C ALA A 181 -18.18 -2.41 -13.71
N LEU A 182 -18.28 -2.61 -12.39
CA LEU A 182 -18.18 -3.94 -11.79
C LEU A 182 -19.44 -4.79 -12.06
N ALA A 183 -20.62 -4.18 -12.10
CA ALA A 183 -21.86 -4.86 -12.48
C ALA A 183 -21.82 -5.38 -13.93
N GLU A 184 -21.26 -4.60 -14.85
CA GLU A 184 -21.05 -5.03 -16.23
C GLU A 184 -20.15 -6.27 -16.31
N LEU A 185 -19.04 -6.31 -15.54
CA LEU A 185 -18.19 -7.49 -15.48
C LEU A 185 -18.91 -8.71 -14.90
N CYS A 186 -19.65 -8.53 -13.81
CA CYS A 186 -20.46 -9.60 -13.23
C CYS A 186 -21.47 -10.16 -14.23
N ALA A 187 -22.12 -9.31 -15.01
CA ALA A 187 -23.13 -9.73 -16.00
C ALA A 187 -22.57 -10.50 -17.20
N ARG A 188 -21.28 -10.39 -17.48
CA ARG A 188 -20.61 -11.12 -18.58
C ARG A 188 -20.50 -12.62 -18.32
N GLY A 189 -20.76 -13.09 -17.10
CA GLY A 189 -20.71 -14.51 -16.74
C GLY A 189 -19.33 -15.12 -16.94
N ILE A 190 -18.27 -14.41 -16.59
CA ILE A 190 -16.89 -14.89 -16.67
C ILE A 190 -16.75 -16.06 -15.67
N PRO A 191 -16.37 -17.27 -16.11
CA PRO A 191 -16.12 -18.35 -15.18
C PRO A 191 -15.00 -17.93 -14.21
N PRO A 192 -15.10 -18.28 -12.91
CA PRO A 192 -14.04 -17.98 -11.97
C PRO A 192 -12.73 -18.53 -12.52
N ALA A 193 -11.73 -17.67 -12.71
CA ALA A 193 -10.38 -18.10 -13.02
C ALA A 193 -9.93 -19.02 -11.89
N GLU A 194 -9.12 -20.01 -12.21
CA GLU A 194 -8.35 -20.70 -11.16
C GLU A 194 -7.70 -19.60 -10.32
N SER A 195 -8.02 -19.59 -9.03
CA SER A 195 -7.52 -18.56 -8.12
C SER A 195 -6.00 -18.48 -8.29
N PRO A 196 -5.43 -17.32 -8.68
CA PRO A 196 -3.98 -17.22 -8.76
C PRO A 196 -3.42 -17.69 -7.43
N ALA A 197 -2.42 -18.57 -7.48
CA ALA A 197 -1.85 -19.15 -6.28
C ALA A 197 -1.55 -18.05 -5.27
N GLU A 198 -2.08 -18.19 -4.06
CA GLU A 198 -1.71 -17.27 -2.98
C GLU A 198 -0.22 -17.52 -2.67
N HIS A 199 0.63 -16.55 -3.03
CA HIS A 199 2.06 -16.62 -2.68
C HIS A 199 2.31 -16.38 -1.18
N ARG A 200 1.28 -16.62 -0.36
CA ARG A 200 1.35 -16.46 1.10
C ARG A 200 2.46 -17.32 1.70
N GLU A 201 2.61 -18.55 1.21
CA GLU A 201 3.66 -19.45 1.69
C GLU A 201 5.05 -18.92 1.32
N ALA A 202 5.23 -18.37 0.12
CA ALA A 202 6.46 -17.76 -0.31
C ALA A 202 6.79 -16.53 0.55
N PHE A 203 5.84 -15.64 0.84
CA PHE A 203 6.04 -14.51 1.76
C PHE A 203 6.35 -14.96 3.20
N CYS A 204 5.67 -15.99 3.70
CA CYS A 204 5.99 -16.58 5.00
C CYS A 204 7.37 -17.24 5.02
N ALA A 205 7.79 -17.84 3.90
CA ALA A 205 9.11 -18.44 3.74
C ALA A 205 10.20 -17.35 3.70
N LEU A 206 9.98 -16.23 3.01
CA LEU A 206 10.90 -15.09 3.02
C LEU A 206 11.21 -14.61 4.44
N ALA A 207 10.17 -14.38 5.25
CA ALA A 207 10.33 -13.91 6.62
C ALA A 207 11.15 -14.86 7.50
N ARG A 208 11.16 -16.17 7.17
CA ARG A 208 11.92 -17.21 7.89
C ARG A 208 13.31 -17.47 7.29
N GLN A 209 13.50 -17.15 6.02
CA GLN A 209 14.70 -17.50 5.25
C GLN A 209 15.58 -16.26 4.94
N ALA A 210 15.20 -15.08 5.40
CA ALA A 210 16.02 -13.90 5.25
C ALA A 210 17.39 -14.13 5.90
N GLU A 211 18.42 -14.29 5.07
CA GLU A 211 19.81 -14.51 5.49
C GLU A 211 20.64 -13.27 5.13
N PRO A 212 20.89 -12.35 6.07
CA PRO A 212 21.77 -11.22 5.83
C PRO A 212 23.22 -11.71 5.80
N ARG A 213 23.84 -11.67 4.63
CA ARG A 213 25.25 -12.01 4.43
C ARG A 213 26.18 -10.80 4.55
N LEU A 214 25.66 -9.65 4.16
CA LEU A 214 26.35 -8.36 4.25
C LEU A 214 25.46 -7.35 4.98
N THR A 215 26.06 -6.36 5.59
CA THR A 215 25.28 -5.19 6.04
C THR A 215 24.76 -4.44 4.81
N VAL A 216 23.67 -3.70 4.96
CA VAL A 216 23.12 -2.84 3.89
C VAL A 216 24.20 -1.94 3.30
N ARG A 217 25.02 -1.31 4.17
CA ARG A 217 26.13 -0.46 3.75
C ARG A 217 27.15 -1.22 2.89
N GLN A 218 27.57 -2.39 3.29
CA GLN A 218 28.52 -3.20 2.54
C GLN A 218 27.97 -3.59 1.17
N ALA A 219 26.71 -4.03 1.10
CA ALA A 219 26.09 -4.44 -0.16
C ALA A 219 25.90 -3.27 -1.13
N VAL A 220 25.42 -2.12 -0.64
CA VAL A 220 25.15 -0.95 -1.49
C VAL A 220 26.40 -0.35 -2.08
N PHE A 221 27.52 -0.35 -1.34
CA PHE A 221 28.80 0.21 -1.81
C PHE A 221 29.74 -0.83 -2.44
N ALA A 222 29.38 -2.11 -2.45
CA ALA A 222 30.14 -3.13 -3.16
C ALA A 222 30.03 -2.97 -4.70
N PRO A 223 30.99 -3.48 -5.46
CA PRO A 223 30.83 -3.64 -6.91
C PRO A 223 29.59 -4.47 -7.24
N GLN A 224 28.78 -3.98 -8.17
CA GLN A 224 27.47 -4.57 -8.50
C GLN A 224 27.41 -5.01 -9.96
N GLU A 225 26.52 -5.95 -10.25
CA GLU A 225 26.10 -6.33 -11.59
C GLU A 225 24.60 -6.61 -11.64
N THR A 226 23.98 -6.31 -12.76
CA THR A 226 22.56 -6.63 -13.00
C THR A 226 22.47 -7.93 -13.75
N ILE A 227 21.68 -8.87 -13.25
CA ILE A 227 21.50 -10.20 -13.83
C ILE A 227 20.00 -10.52 -13.97
N PRO A 228 19.62 -11.48 -14.85
CA PRO A 228 18.25 -11.98 -14.87
C PRO A 228 17.83 -12.51 -13.49
N ALA A 229 16.62 -12.17 -13.06
CA ALA A 229 16.12 -12.56 -11.73
C ALA A 229 16.13 -14.08 -11.51
N GLY A 230 15.80 -14.88 -12.54
CA GLY A 230 15.85 -16.33 -12.48
C GLY A 230 17.26 -16.92 -12.26
N SER A 231 18.31 -16.13 -12.50
CA SER A 231 19.73 -16.54 -12.29
C SER A 231 20.30 -16.06 -10.96
N ALA A 232 19.48 -15.45 -10.11
CA ALA A 232 19.93 -14.77 -8.90
C ALA A 232 20.00 -15.66 -7.65
N LEU A 233 19.64 -16.95 -7.75
CA LEU A 233 19.67 -17.85 -6.60
C LEU A 233 21.03 -17.86 -5.91
N GLY A 234 21.05 -17.68 -4.60
CA GLY A 234 22.27 -17.69 -3.78
C GLY A 234 23.13 -16.42 -3.90
N ARG A 235 22.77 -15.48 -4.78
CA ARG A 235 23.46 -14.18 -4.91
C ARG A 235 23.00 -13.25 -3.79
N VAL A 236 23.84 -12.27 -3.46
CA VAL A 236 23.55 -11.23 -2.46
C VAL A 236 22.93 -10.03 -3.16
N CYS A 237 21.76 -9.60 -2.71
CA CYS A 237 21.08 -8.42 -3.23
C CYS A 237 21.89 -7.15 -2.95
N ALA A 238 22.06 -6.30 -3.97
CA ALA A 238 22.79 -5.04 -3.87
C ALA A 238 21.88 -3.81 -3.84
N LEU A 239 20.63 -3.93 -4.33
CA LEU A 239 19.68 -2.84 -4.33
C LEU A 239 19.18 -2.50 -2.91
N PRO A 240 18.82 -1.24 -2.64
CA PRO A 240 18.18 -0.87 -1.37
C PRO A 240 16.95 -1.71 -1.05
N THR A 241 16.18 -2.05 -2.07
CA THR A 241 15.07 -3.00 -1.97
C THR A 241 14.71 -3.53 -3.35
N VAL A 242 14.31 -4.78 -3.43
CA VAL A 242 13.55 -5.34 -4.54
C VAL A 242 12.18 -5.67 -4.00
N SER A 243 11.14 -5.02 -4.50
CA SER A 243 9.81 -5.08 -3.92
C SER A 243 8.74 -5.39 -4.96
N CYS A 244 7.65 -5.98 -4.50
CA CYS A 244 6.39 -5.94 -5.22
C CYS A 244 5.66 -4.61 -4.93
N PRO A 245 4.84 -4.11 -5.86
CA PRO A 245 4.02 -2.94 -5.58
C PRO A 245 3.11 -3.15 -4.34
N PRO A 246 2.86 -2.13 -3.50
CA PRO A 246 3.36 -0.76 -3.52
C PRO A 246 4.68 -0.53 -2.77
N ALA A 247 5.55 -1.48 -2.64
CA ALA A 247 6.86 -1.44 -2.00
C ALA A 247 6.98 -2.37 -0.77
N ILE A 248 6.35 -3.54 -0.84
CA ILE A 248 6.58 -4.62 0.13
C ILE A 248 7.91 -5.29 -0.26
N PRO A 249 8.94 -5.29 0.59
CA PRO A 249 10.23 -5.88 0.24
C PRO A 249 10.11 -7.40 0.00
N ILE A 250 10.59 -7.87 -1.15
CA ILE A 250 10.86 -9.28 -1.41
C ILE A 250 12.25 -9.63 -0.88
N VAL A 251 13.23 -8.78 -1.18
CA VAL A 251 14.60 -8.91 -0.69
C VAL A 251 15.21 -7.52 -0.54
N VAL A 252 16.08 -7.32 0.44
CA VAL A 252 16.78 -6.05 0.67
C VAL A 252 18.29 -6.22 0.55
N SER A 253 19.03 -5.10 0.46
CA SER A 253 20.49 -5.10 0.33
C SER A 253 21.15 -5.94 1.41
N GLY A 254 22.06 -6.79 1.01
CA GLY A 254 22.83 -7.65 1.90
C GLY A 254 22.23 -9.02 2.16
N GLU A 255 20.96 -9.23 1.82
CA GLU A 255 20.30 -10.53 1.94
C GLU A 255 20.65 -11.47 0.78
N VAL A 256 20.69 -12.76 1.07
CA VAL A 256 20.83 -13.81 0.06
C VAL A 256 19.48 -14.04 -0.62
N ILE A 257 19.49 -14.04 -1.95
CA ILE A 257 18.30 -14.32 -2.75
C ILE A 257 18.03 -15.82 -2.72
N GLY A 258 16.97 -16.21 -2.01
CA GLY A 258 16.55 -17.61 -1.85
C GLY A 258 15.47 -18.05 -2.85
N PRO A 259 15.06 -19.33 -2.81
CA PRO A 259 14.04 -19.88 -3.72
C PRO A 259 12.69 -19.13 -3.64
N ALA A 260 12.25 -18.77 -2.43
CA ALA A 260 11.00 -18.03 -2.22
C ALA A 260 11.05 -16.62 -2.87
N ALA A 261 12.22 -15.97 -2.88
CA ALA A 261 12.39 -14.70 -3.56
C ALA A 261 12.27 -14.87 -5.08
N LEU A 262 12.83 -15.94 -5.68
CA LEU A 262 12.70 -16.20 -7.11
C LEU A 262 11.25 -16.48 -7.52
N GLU A 263 10.48 -17.21 -6.70
CA GLU A 263 9.06 -17.43 -6.93
C GLU A 263 8.30 -16.10 -6.99
N LEU A 264 8.55 -15.21 -6.02
CA LEU A 264 7.91 -13.89 -5.98
C LEU A 264 8.40 -12.98 -7.10
N PHE A 265 9.67 -13.03 -7.50
CA PHE A 265 10.15 -12.30 -8.66
C PHE A 265 9.36 -12.67 -9.93
N ALA A 266 9.15 -13.97 -10.15
CA ALA A 266 8.37 -14.45 -11.29
C ALA A 266 6.90 -13.99 -11.18
N ALA A 267 6.28 -14.11 -10.01
CA ALA A 267 4.89 -13.73 -9.77
C ALA A 267 4.62 -12.23 -9.98
N TYR A 268 5.59 -11.39 -9.60
CA TYR A 268 5.48 -9.92 -9.68
C TYR A 268 6.20 -9.31 -10.89
N GLY A 269 6.64 -10.14 -11.85
CA GLY A 269 7.24 -9.67 -13.10
C GLY A 269 8.59 -8.97 -12.93
N VAL A 270 9.35 -9.32 -11.88
CA VAL A 270 10.71 -8.82 -11.70
C VAL A 270 11.64 -9.57 -12.68
N GLU A 271 12.05 -8.92 -13.74
CA GLU A 271 12.86 -9.52 -14.79
C GLU A 271 14.36 -9.53 -14.46
N THR A 272 14.86 -8.49 -13.80
CA THR A 272 16.28 -8.34 -13.47
C THR A 272 16.47 -7.86 -12.03
N VAL A 273 17.62 -8.22 -11.44
CA VAL A 273 18.01 -7.75 -10.10
C VAL A 273 19.49 -7.37 -10.10
N SER A 274 19.85 -6.36 -9.30
CA SER A 274 21.25 -6.02 -9.07
C SER A 274 21.78 -6.80 -7.86
N VAL A 275 22.91 -7.43 -8.05
CA VAL A 275 23.55 -8.27 -7.06
C VAL A 275 25.00 -7.85 -6.85
N VAL A 276 25.53 -8.12 -5.68
CA VAL A 276 26.94 -7.90 -5.38
C VAL A 276 27.78 -8.84 -6.27
N LYS A 277 28.80 -8.29 -6.94
CA LYS A 277 29.74 -9.12 -7.72
C LYS A 277 30.49 -10.06 -6.80
N PRO A 278 30.71 -11.35 -7.24
CA PRO A 278 31.60 -12.22 -6.50
C PRO A 278 33.00 -11.58 -6.45
N GLU A 279 33.62 -11.60 -5.27
CA GLU A 279 35.02 -11.22 -5.17
C GLU A 279 35.84 -12.12 -6.10
N LYS A 280 36.59 -11.54 -7.02
CA LYS A 280 37.60 -12.30 -7.74
C LYS A 280 38.76 -12.51 -6.77
N PHE A 281 38.83 -13.70 -6.19
CA PHE A 281 40.05 -14.17 -5.53
C PHE A 281 41.14 -14.50 -6.56
#